data_6d3c37db1bd0dc6d293d8ff6e4e8b929
#
_entry.id   6d3c37db1bd0dc6d293d8ff6e4e8b929
#
_cell.length_a   1.000
_cell.length_b   1.000
_cell.length_c   1.000
_cell.angle_alpha   90.00
_cell.angle_beta   90.00
_cell.angle_gamma   90.00
#
_symmetry.space_group_name_H-M   'P 1'
#
loop_
_entity.id
_entity.type
_entity.pdbx_description
1 polymer ?
#
loop_
_entity_poly.entity_id
_entity_poly.type
_entity_poly.pdbx_seq_one_letter_code
_entity_poly.pdbx_strand_id
1 'polypeptide(L)' 'MDLKNKIQQMTDLGFTYGQLGKICNCAPATISGWMRGATKISSRMEKSIESHINTFIKKLVEIWK' A
#
# COMPACT_ATOMS: atom_id res chain seq x y z
N MET A 1 2.60 7.73 -11.48
CA MET A 1 2.07 8.17 -10.17
C MET A 1 2.90 7.54 -9.07
N ASP A 2 3.26 8.33 -8.08
CA ASP A 2 4.09 7.86 -6.97
C ASP A 2 3.33 6.88 -6.08
N LEU A 3 3.96 5.76 -5.74
CA LEU A 3 3.36 4.75 -4.87
C LEU A 3 3.01 5.31 -3.49
N LYS A 4 3.89 6.13 -2.92
CA LYS A 4 3.62 6.77 -1.63
C LYS A 4 2.36 7.63 -1.68
N ASN A 5 2.13 8.31 -2.78
CA ASN A 5 0.94 9.12 -2.97
C ASN A 5 -0.32 8.25 -3.00
N LYS A 6 -0.27 7.10 -3.67
CA LYS A 6 -1.39 6.15 -3.68
C LYS A 6 -1.71 5.67 -2.27
N ILE A 7 -0.69 5.32 -1.50
CA ILE A 7 -0.87 4.85 -0.12
C ILE A 7 -1.45 5.97 0.75
N GLN A 8 -0.96 7.20 0.57
CA GLN A 8 -1.49 8.34 1.32
C GLN A 8 -2.97 8.56 1.02
N GLN A 9 -3.36 8.45 -0.24
CA GLN A 9 -4.77 8.58 -0.61
C GLN A 9 -5.62 7.48 0.02
N MET A 10 -5.09 6.26 0.11
CA MET A 10 -5.80 5.16 0.75
C MET A 10 -5.99 5.42 2.25
N THR A 11 -4.97 5.94 2.93
CA THR A 11 -5.10 6.28 4.36
C THR A 11 -6.08 7.42 4.56
N ASP A 12 -6.13 8.38 3.63
CA ASP A 12 -7.09 9.48 3.67
C ASP A 12 -8.53 8.97 3.54
N LEU A 13 -8.72 7.86 2.85
CA LEU A 13 -10.03 7.22 2.70
C LEU A 13 -10.43 6.38 3.92
N GLY A 14 -9.51 6.20 4.88
CA GLY A 14 -9.79 5.46 6.09
C GLY A 14 -9.06 4.13 6.23
N PHE A 15 -8.21 3.76 5.27
CA PHE A 15 -7.42 2.53 5.40
C PHE A 15 -6.33 2.73 6.47
N THR A 16 -6.16 1.72 7.32
CA THR A 16 -5.09 1.73 8.32
C THR A 16 -3.85 1.05 7.75
N TYR A 17 -2.69 1.31 8.36
CA TYR A 17 -1.47 0.60 7.98
C TYR A 17 -1.58 -0.91 8.23
N GLY A 18 -2.36 -1.31 9.22
CA GLY A 18 -2.64 -2.73 9.45
C GLY A 18 -3.36 -3.36 8.27
N GLN A 19 -4.37 -2.69 7.74
CA GLN A 19 -5.09 -3.15 6.56
C GLN A 19 -4.20 -3.17 5.33
N LEU A 20 -3.40 -2.13 5.13
CA LEU A 20 -2.47 -2.05 4.00
C LEU A 20 -1.42 -3.16 4.09
N GLY A 21 -0.95 -3.46 5.29
CA GLY A 21 -0.01 -4.56 5.49
C GLY A 21 -0.59 -5.91 5.07
N LYS A 22 -1.85 -6.15 5.38
CA LYS A 22 -2.54 -7.36 4.94
C LYS A 22 -2.69 -7.41 3.43
N ILE A 23 -3.07 -6.29 2.82
CA ILE A 23 -3.22 -6.19 1.37
C ILE A 23 -1.89 -6.46 0.66
N CYS A 24 -0.81 -5.90 1.19
CA CYS A 24 0.52 -5.98 0.59
C CYS A 24 1.35 -7.16 1.09
N ASN A 25 0.82 -7.93 2.02
CA ASN A 25 1.51 -9.08 2.62
C ASN A 25 2.85 -8.68 3.25
N CYS A 26 2.83 -7.61 4.03
CA CYS A 26 4.01 -7.14 4.75
C CYS A 26 3.60 -6.55 6.11
N ALA A 27 4.60 -6.31 6.97
CA ALA A 27 4.33 -5.77 8.30
C ALA A 27 3.83 -4.32 8.21
N PRO A 28 2.82 -3.94 9.01
CA PRO A 28 2.34 -2.56 9.05
C PRO A 28 3.45 -1.56 9.36
N ALA A 29 4.38 -1.94 10.26
CA ALA A 29 5.51 -1.08 10.62
C ALA A 29 6.43 -0.79 9.44
N THR A 30 6.56 -1.73 8.50
CA THR A 30 7.34 -1.52 7.29
C THR A 30 6.75 -0.41 6.44
N ILE A 31 5.44 -0.44 6.23
CA ILE A 31 4.76 0.59 5.44
C ILE A 31 4.81 1.93 6.15
N SER A 32 4.49 1.94 7.43
CA SER A 32 4.50 3.17 8.23
C SER A 32 5.89 3.81 8.27
N GLY A 33 6.93 3.03 8.52
CA GLY A 33 8.30 3.53 8.55
C GLY A 33 8.74 4.07 7.20
N TRP A 34 8.39 3.38 6.12
CA TRP A 34 8.70 3.81 4.77
C TRP A 34 7.99 5.14 4.43
N MET A 35 6.73 5.26 4.78
CA MET A 35 5.95 6.48 4.50
C MET A 35 6.52 7.69 5.24
N ARG A 36 7.06 7.49 6.44
CA ARG A 36 7.69 8.56 7.23
C ARG A 36 9.13 8.84 6.83
N GLY A 37 9.70 8.01 5.93
CA GLY A 37 11.09 8.15 5.53
C GLY A 37 12.08 7.56 6.52
N ALA A 38 11.61 6.86 7.56
CA ALA A 38 12.47 6.25 8.56
C ALA A 38 13.06 4.91 8.11
N THR A 39 12.38 4.23 7.20
CA THR A 39 12.79 2.92 6.69
C THR A 39 12.89 2.98 5.18
N LYS A 40 13.95 2.42 4.62
CA LYS A 40 14.10 2.27 3.18
C LYS A 40 13.68 0.87 2.78
N ILE A 41 13.02 0.75 1.63
CA ILE A 41 12.66 -0.56 1.07
C ILE A 41 13.34 -0.73 -0.27
N SER A 42 13.57 -1.99 -0.66
CA SER A 42 14.19 -2.30 -1.95
C SER A 42 13.22 -2.00 -3.09
N SER A 43 13.77 -1.83 -4.30
CA SER A 43 12.94 -1.65 -5.50
C SER A 43 12.03 -2.85 -5.73
N ARG A 44 12.50 -4.06 -5.39
CA ARG A 44 11.71 -5.27 -5.50
C ARG A 44 10.48 -5.21 -4.57
N MET A 45 10.69 -4.80 -3.32
CA MET A 45 9.60 -4.69 -2.37
C MET A 45 8.60 -3.60 -2.78
N GLU A 46 9.11 -2.48 -3.27
CA GLU A 46 8.27 -1.40 -3.76
C GLU A 46 7.36 -1.86 -4.91
N LYS A 47 7.92 -2.59 -5.86
CA LYS A 47 7.13 -3.16 -6.97
C LYS A 47 6.12 -4.18 -6.48
N SER A 48 6.48 -4.99 -5.49
CA SER A 48 5.57 -5.96 -4.90
C SER A 48 4.39 -5.27 -4.23
N ILE A 49 4.64 -4.23 -3.44
CA ILE A 49 3.60 -3.45 -2.79
C ILE A 49 2.67 -2.82 -3.84
N GLU A 50 3.25 -2.22 -4.86
CA GLU A 50 2.48 -1.59 -5.94
C GLU A 50 1.57 -2.61 -6.63
N SER A 51 2.10 -3.80 -6.94
CA SER A 51 1.34 -4.86 -7.58
C SER A 51 0.16 -5.30 -6.71
N HIS A 52 0.39 -5.49 -5.42
CA HIS A 52 -0.68 -5.89 -4.50
C HIS A 52 -1.77 -4.82 -4.40
N ILE A 53 -1.38 -3.55 -4.32
CA ILE A 53 -2.33 -2.45 -4.25
C ILE A 53 -3.14 -2.35 -5.54
N ASN A 54 -2.49 -2.44 -6.69
CA ASN A 54 -3.18 -2.37 -7.98
C ASN A 54 -4.19 -3.52 -8.13
N THR A 55 -3.82 -4.73 -7.71
CA THR A 55 -4.72 -5.88 -7.74
C THR A 55 -5.90 -5.67 -6.81
N PHE A 56 -5.66 -5.14 -5.62
CA PHE A 56 -6.71 -4.87 -4.64
C PHE A 56 -7.71 -3.85 -5.18
N ILE A 57 -7.22 -2.75 -5.75
CA ILE A 57 -8.07 -1.69 -6.31
C ILE A 57 -8.90 -2.25 -7.46
N LYS A 58 -8.30 -3.05 -8.31
CA LYS A 58 -9.01 -3.68 -9.44
C LYS A 58 -10.16 -4.55 -8.94
N LYS A 59 -9.93 -5.34 -7.89
CA LYS A 59 -10.97 -6.18 -7.31
C LYS A 59 -12.09 -5.34 -6.70
N LEU A 60 -11.74 -4.23 -6.05
CA LEU A 60 -12.76 -3.33 -5.50
C LEU A 60 -13.68 -2.78 -6.59
N VAL A 61 -13.11 -2.37 -7.72
CA VAL A 61 -13.87 -1.87 -8.85
C VAL A 61 -14.80 -2.95 -9.39
N GLU A 62 -14.33 -4.20 -9.47
CA GLU A 62 -15.13 -5.32 -9.94
C GLU A 62 -16.30 -5.62 -8.99
N ILE A 63 -16.08 -5.55 -7.69
CA ILE A 63 -17.14 -5.75 -6.69
C ILE A 63 -18.23 -4.68 -6.85
N TRP A 64 -17.81 -3.46 -7.16
CA TRP A 64 -18.72 -2.32 -7.22
C TRP A 64 -19.52 -2.26 -8.52
N LYS A 65 -19.11 -3.02 -9.53
CA LYS A 65 -19.90 -3.14 -10.75
C LYS A 65 -21.13 -4.01 -10.47
#